data_b204cbba8e97af84288106b1eb26c230
#
_entry.id   b204cbba8e97af84288106b1eb26c230
#
_cell.length_a   1.000
_cell.length_b   1.000
_cell.length_c   1.000
_cell.angle_alpha   90.00
_cell.angle_beta   90.00
_cell.angle_gamma   90.00
#
_symmetry.space_group_name_H-M   'P 1'
#
loop_
_entity.id
_entity.type
_entity.pdbx_description
1 polymer ?
#
loop_
_entity_poly.entity_id
_entity_poly.type
_entity_poly.pdbx_seq_one_letter_code
_entity_poly.pdbx_strand_id
1 'polypeptide(L)'
;MAYEIEEAKRLVVKAGKRLVESGLIARTWGNVSARISDTQFVITPSGRSYEDLTKDEIVVVNIADCSHEGDIKPSSEKGVHAAAYRHHPTVNFVIHTHQRAATIVSITGMDITNVYKEYRDVLGDTVPCADYAMSTTDSLRKKVEMCIMMHPSCRAINLMHHGALVMGDDYDHAFALAENLEKCCEKVLKDNYLRHSWANKYSDEDRRNFYLAKHESGKMPEHICDLGSSVRNGNTFTLTVGGQSVDVDMETGLGINGIAPKVEKIHRAIYKNDSCSMIQHLTTPDVVAVSASGDNMTPMIDDFAQIVGLDVKNCPWIDGDTDECAKEIGRSISGRNAVLVEGNGALVTGNNEGDMQALDIIMDKGCAAVIDCDIFNRAHYVPKAECFLMRTVYLAKYSKQINK
;
A
#
# COMPACT_ATOMS: atom_id res chain seq x y z
N MET A 1 -22.48 18.10 15.59
CA MET A 1 -23.50 17.27 16.26
C MET A 1 -23.37 15.85 15.72
N ALA A 2 -23.56 14.84 16.57
CA ALA A 2 -23.59 13.44 16.14
C ALA A 2 -24.68 13.22 15.06
N TYR A 3 -24.44 12.26 14.18
CA TYR A 3 -25.39 11.92 13.11
C TYR A 3 -26.51 11.03 13.61
N GLU A 4 -27.67 11.10 12.98
CA GLU A 4 -28.68 10.05 13.06
C GLU A 4 -28.10 8.74 12.50
N ILE A 5 -28.46 7.58 13.12
CA ILE A 5 -27.82 6.30 12.80
C ILE A 5 -27.93 5.89 11.32
N GLU A 6 -29.08 6.08 10.70
CA GLU A 6 -29.29 5.73 9.28
C GLU A 6 -28.51 6.68 8.37
N GLU A 7 -28.41 7.95 8.72
CA GLU A 7 -27.60 8.92 8.01
C GLU A 7 -26.11 8.59 8.16
N ALA A 8 -25.63 8.28 9.37
CA ALA A 8 -24.26 7.87 9.64
C ALA A 8 -23.85 6.65 8.79
N LYS A 9 -24.68 5.62 8.78
CA LYS A 9 -24.44 4.41 7.98
C LYS A 9 -24.37 4.73 6.48
N ARG A 10 -25.28 5.57 5.96
CA ARG A 10 -25.29 5.99 4.56
C ARG A 10 -24.02 6.78 4.21
N LEU A 11 -23.56 7.68 5.08
CA LEU A 11 -22.35 8.47 4.87
C LEU A 11 -21.09 7.60 4.92
N VAL A 12 -21.02 6.61 5.80
CA VAL A 12 -19.90 5.67 5.89
C VAL A 12 -19.79 4.83 4.61
N VAL A 13 -20.90 4.33 4.06
CA VAL A 13 -20.91 3.63 2.76
C VAL A 13 -20.46 4.56 1.63
N LYS A 14 -20.99 5.77 1.56
CA LYS A 14 -20.60 6.78 0.57
C LYS A 14 -19.09 7.11 0.67
N ALA A 15 -18.58 7.23 1.89
CA ALA A 15 -17.17 7.51 2.14
C ALA A 15 -16.26 6.38 1.66
N GLY A 16 -16.63 5.12 1.94
CA GLY A 16 -15.87 3.97 1.46
C GLY A 16 -15.69 3.97 -0.06
N LYS A 17 -16.77 4.21 -0.81
CA LYS A 17 -16.73 4.32 -2.28
C LYS A 17 -15.85 5.49 -2.74
N ARG A 18 -16.02 6.68 -2.16
CA ARG A 18 -15.20 7.86 -2.48
C ARG A 18 -13.71 7.64 -2.22
N LEU A 19 -13.35 6.92 -1.16
CA LEU A 19 -11.95 6.61 -0.84
C LEU A 19 -11.28 5.74 -1.92
N VAL A 20 -12.00 4.76 -2.46
CA VAL A 20 -11.53 3.94 -3.58
C VAL A 20 -11.40 4.79 -4.84
N GLU A 21 -12.43 5.55 -5.20
CA GLU A 21 -12.47 6.42 -6.38
C GLU A 21 -11.36 7.49 -6.38
N SER A 22 -11.04 8.03 -5.20
CA SER A 22 -9.99 9.07 -5.03
C SER A 22 -8.57 8.52 -4.92
N GLY A 23 -8.39 7.18 -4.86
CA GLY A 23 -7.07 6.56 -4.69
C GLY A 23 -6.42 6.75 -3.31
N LEU A 24 -7.18 7.26 -2.33
CA LEU A 24 -6.71 7.42 -0.95
C LEU A 24 -6.55 6.09 -0.20
N ILE A 25 -7.16 5.03 -0.73
CA ILE A 25 -7.00 3.66 -0.28
C ILE A 25 -6.90 2.71 -1.46
N ALA A 26 -6.26 1.56 -1.24
CA ALA A 26 -6.29 0.44 -2.15
C ALA A 26 -7.15 -0.69 -1.56
N ARG A 27 -8.04 -1.28 -2.35
CA ARG A 27 -8.97 -2.34 -1.90
C ARG A 27 -9.79 -1.92 -0.67
N THR A 28 -9.63 -2.69 0.43
CA THR A 28 -10.31 -2.50 1.71
C THR A 28 -9.37 -2.00 2.82
N TRP A 29 -8.19 -1.47 2.42
CA TRP A 29 -7.22 -0.94 3.37
C TRP A 29 -7.55 0.49 3.72
N GLY A 30 -7.81 0.67 4.98
CA GLY A 30 -8.42 1.86 5.52
C GLY A 30 -9.83 1.56 6.02
N ASN A 31 -10.37 2.46 6.77
CA ASN A 31 -11.68 2.31 7.37
C ASN A 31 -12.29 3.67 7.72
N VAL A 32 -13.60 3.70 7.81
CA VAL A 32 -14.38 4.93 7.99
C VAL A 32 -15.38 4.74 9.09
N SER A 33 -15.54 5.76 9.92
CA SER A 33 -16.57 5.78 10.96
C SER A 33 -17.26 7.13 11.09
N ALA A 34 -18.46 7.11 11.67
CA ALA A 34 -19.24 8.30 11.99
C ALA A 34 -19.83 8.18 13.39
N ARG A 35 -19.73 9.26 14.21
CA ARG A 35 -20.29 9.33 15.55
C ARG A 35 -21.82 9.40 15.49
N ILE A 36 -22.51 8.59 16.29
CA ILE A 36 -23.98 8.61 16.40
C ILE A 36 -24.47 9.07 17.77
N SER A 37 -23.59 9.07 18.77
CA SER A 37 -23.85 9.60 20.10
C SER A 37 -22.56 9.88 20.87
N ASP A 38 -22.67 10.36 22.10
CA ASP A 38 -21.51 10.53 22.99
C ASP A 38 -20.82 9.20 23.34
N THR A 39 -21.53 8.07 23.19
CA THR A 39 -21.07 6.74 23.59
C THR A 39 -20.86 5.77 22.43
N GLN A 40 -21.32 6.09 21.21
CA GLN A 40 -21.33 5.17 20.08
C GLN A 40 -20.94 5.81 18.75
N PHE A 41 -20.39 5.01 17.89
CA PHE A 41 -20.12 5.32 16.48
C PHE A 41 -20.46 4.12 15.58
N VAL A 42 -20.65 4.37 14.30
CA VAL A 42 -20.75 3.33 13.26
C VAL A 42 -19.46 3.25 12.50
N ILE A 43 -19.06 2.04 12.04
CA ILE A 43 -17.80 1.81 11.34
C ILE A 43 -17.96 0.76 10.23
N THR A 44 -17.14 0.86 9.20
CA THR A 44 -17.01 -0.14 8.14
C THR A 44 -16.67 -1.52 8.70
N PRO A 45 -17.23 -2.60 8.12
CA PRO A 45 -16.94 -3.97 8.55
C PRO A 45 -15.54 -4.41 8.11
N SER A 46 -15.01 -5.44 8.75
CA SER A 46 -13.71 -6.03 8.39
C SER A 46 -13.81 -6.88 7.12
N GLY A 47 -12.92 -6.65 6.13
CA GLY A 47 -12.72 -7.52 4.97
C GLY A 47 -13.86 -7.50 3.93
N ARG A 48 -14.67 -6.44 3.88
CA ARG A 48 -15.71 -6.24 2.87
C ARG A 48 -15.26 -5.25 1.80
N SER A 49 -15.59 -5.53 0.53
CA SER A 49 -15.39 -4.59 -0.57
C SER A 49 -16.23 -3.34 -0.36
N TYR A 50 -15.64 -2.16 -0.60
CA TYR A 50 -16.39 -0.89 -0.52
C TYR A 50 -17.30 -0.65 -1.72
N GLU A 51 -17.09 -1.32 -2.84
CA GLU A 51 -17.94 -1.22 -4.03
C GLU A 51 -19.33 -1.78 -3.76
N ASP A 52 -19.41 -2.93 -3.08
CA ASP A 52 -20.65 -3.65 -2.79
C ASP A 52 -21.19 -3.37 -1.39
N LEU A 53 -20.51 -2.54 -0.60
CA LEU A 53 -20.86 -2.29 0.81
C LEU A 53 -22.25 -1.67 0.92
N THR A 54 -23.08 -2.25 1.78
CA THR A 54 -24.42 -1.77 2.09
C THR A 54 -24.51 -1.19 3.51
N LYS A 55 -25.52 -0.37 3.76
CA LYS A 55 -25.74 0.22 5.09
C LYS A 55 -26.01 -0.82 6.18
N ASP A 56 -26.59 -1.96 5.83
CA ASP A 56 -26.93 -3.02 6.79
C ASP A 56 -25.70 -3.77 7.28
N GLU A 57 -24.57 -3.64 6.60
CA GLU A 57 -23.28 -4.21 6.99
C GLU A 57 -22.47 -3.28 7.90
N ILE A 58 -22.89 -2.01 8.05
CA ILE A 58 -22.19 -1.03 8.90
C ILE A 58 -22.48 -1.34 10.37
N VAL A 59 -21.41 -1.47 11.16
CA VAL A 59 -21.46 -1.99 12.54
C VAL A 59 -21.48 -0.84 13.54
N VAL A 60 -22.37 -0.93 14.54
CA VAL A 60 -22.38 -0.03 15.70
C VAL A 60 -21.37 -0.51 16.74
N VAL A 61 -20.54 0.41 17.24
CA VAL A 61 -19.45 0.13 18.17
C VAL A 61 -19.52 1.12 19.34
N ASN A 62 -19.30 0.63 20.56
CA ASN A 62 -19.20 1.47 21.77
C ASN A 62 -17.81 2.14 21.86
N ILE A 63 -17.78 3.44 22.13
CA ILE A 63 -16.52 4.23 22.23
C ILE A 63 -15.68 3.76 23.42
N ALA A 64 -16.29 3.40 24.52
CA ALA A 64 -15.60 3.10 25.78
C ALA A 64 -14.73 1.83 25.68
N ASP A 65 -15.27 0.74 25.18
CA ASP A 65 -14.66 -0.60 25.21
C ASP A 65 -14.57 -1.29 23.85
N CYS A 66 -15.00 -0.63 22.78
CA CYS A 66 -15.07 -1.17 21.43
C CYS A 66 -15.94 -2.43 21.29
N SER A 67 -16.86 -2.68 22.22
CA SER A 67 -17.85 -3.74 22.08
C SER A 67 -18.83 -3.43 20.95
N HIS A 68 -19.41 -4.47 20.35
CA HIS A 68 -20.42 -4.38 19.30
C HIS A 68 -21.41 -5.54 19.41
N GLU A 69 -22.57 -5.37 18.82
CA GLU A 69 -23.60 -6.39 18.74
C GLU A 69 -23.70 -6.97 17.32
N GLY A 70 -24.23 -8.18 17.21
CA GLY A 70 -24.44 -8.88 15.93
C GLY A 70 -23.21 -9.66 15.44
N ASP A 71 -23.39 -10.35 14.30
CA ASP A 71 -22.41 -11.29 13.75
C ASP A 71 -21.38 -10.64 12.81
N ILE A 72 -21.67 -9.42 12.34
CA ILE A 72 -20.78 -8.69 11.44
C ILE A 72 -19.64 -8.08 12.26
N LYS A 73 -18.41 -8.46 11.94
CA LYS A 73 -17.23 -7.96 12.64
C LYS A 73 -16.88 -6.55 12.15
N PRO A 74 -16.77 -5.57 13.04
CA PRO A 74 -16.27 -4.24 12.69
C PRO A 74 -14.80 -4.29 12.26
N SER A 75 -14.31 -3.23 11.64
CA SER A 75 -12.88 -3.06 11.36
C SER A 75 -12.03 -3.46 12.56
N SER A 76 -10.94 -4.17 12.32
CA SER A 76 -9.96 -4.54 13.34
C SER A 76 -9.32 -3.32 14.03
N GLU A 77 -9.38 -2.15 13.37
CA GLU A 77 -8.81 -0.89 13.87
C GLU A 77 -9.83 0.05 14.51
N LYS A 78 -11.04 -0.45 14.81
CA LYS A 78 -12.06 0.32 15.53
C LYS A 78 -11.56 1.03 16.79
N GLY A 79 -10.52 0.47 17.44
CA GLY A 79 -9.90 1.06 18.62
C GLY A 79 -9.21 2.39 18.37
N VAL A 80 -8.63 2.59 17.18
CA VAL A 80 -8.04 3.85 16.74
C VAL A 80 -9.11 4.92 16.58
N HIS A 81 -10.25 4.58 15.96
CA HIS A 81 -11.42 5.48 15.86
C HIS A 81 -12.01 5.82 17.22
N ALA A 82 -12.16 4.81 18.09
CA ALA A 82 -12.64 5.03 19.45
C ALA A 82 -11.73 6.00 20.23
N ALA A 83 -10.40 5.92 20.07
CA ALA A 83 -9.46 6.86 20.67
C ALA A 83 -9.70 8.30 20.15
N ALA A 84 -9.88 8.48 18.84
CA ALA A 84 -10.22 9.78 18.26
C ALA A 84 -11.50 10.36 18.88
N TYR A 85 -12.56 9.57 18.99
CA TYR A 85 -13.82 10.04 19.56
C TYR A 85 -13.75 10.32 21.07
N ARG A 86 -12.95 9.59 21.83
CA ARG A 86 -12.77 9.84 23.28
C ARG A 86 -12.11 11.17 23.56
N HIS A 87 -11.08 11.52 22.78
CA HIS A 87 -10.25 12.70 23.04
C HIS A 87 -10.71 13.95 22.29
N HIS A 88 -11.54 13.80 21.26
CA HIS A 88 -12.07 14.92 20.47
C HIS A 88 -13.63 14.90 20.44
N PRO A 89 -14.30 15.55 21.39
CA PRO A 89 -15.77 15.56 21.47
C PRO A 89 -16.46 16.18 20.24
N THR A 90 -15.79 17.07 19.52
CA THR A 90 -16.34 17.73 18.32
C THR A 90 -16.15 16.90 17.05
N VAL A 91 -15.31 15.87 17.08
CA VAL A 91 -15.10 14.98 15.93
C VAL A 91 -16.32 14.08 15.75
N ASN A 92 -16.89 14.11 14.56
CA ASN A 92 -18.04 13.30 14.18
C ASN A 92 -17.77 12.35 13.01
N PHE A 93 -16.65 12.50 12.29
CA PHE A 93 -16.27 11.63 11.18
C PHE A 93 -14.77 11.34 11.21
N VAL A 94 -14.40 10.07 11.16
CA VAL A 94 -12.99 9.63 11.20
C VAL A 94 -12.71 8.75 10.00
N ILE A 95 -11.61 9.05 9.31
CA ILE A 95 -11.11 8.27 8.18
C ILE A 95 -9.68 7.82 8.48
N HIS A 96 -9.42 6.53 8.35
CA HIS A 96 -8.09 5.97 8.28
C HIS A 96 -7.78 5.61 6.84
N THR A 97 -6.64 6.08 6.34
CA THR A 97 -6.20 5.91 4.94
C THR A 97 -4.82 5.27 4.87
N HIS A 98 -4.52 4.67 3.70
CA HIS A 98 -3.18 4.21 3.34
C HIS A 98 -2.66 4.98 2.12
N GLN A 99 -2.94 6.26 2.06
CA GLN A 99 -2.58 7.16 0.97
C GLN A 99 -1.06 7.24 0.77
N ARG A 100 -0.63 7.41 -0.48
CA ARG A 100 0.76 7.20 -0.90
C ARG A 100 1.76 8.11 -0.18
N ALA A 101 1.61 9.44 -0.34
CA ALA A 101 2.62 10.38 0.14
C ALA A 101 2.65 10.45 1.67
N ALA A 102 1.49 10.44 2.33
CA ALA A 102 1.44 10.43 3.79
C ALA A 102 2.06 9.15 4.37
N THR A 103 1.82 7.98 3.76
CA THR A 103 2.47 6.74 4.17
C THR A 103 3.99 6.83 4.03
N ILE A 104 4.50 7.35 2.90
CA ILE A 104 5.96 7.49 2.68
C ILE A 104 6.58 8.46 3.71
N VAL A 105 5.97 9.62 3.93
CA VAL A 105 6.44 10.57 4.95
C VAL A 105 6.42 9.94 6.35
N SER A 106 5.41 9.13 6.66
CA SER A 106 5.29 8.46 7.96
C SER A 106 6.47 7.54 8.29
N ILE A 107 7.13 6.94 7.27
CA ILE A 107 8.30 6.06 7.45
C ILE A 107 9.43 6.80 8.17
N THR A 108 9.54 8.11 7.98
CA THR A 108 10.58 8.92 8.62
C THR A 108 10.38 9.07 10.13
N GLY A 109 9.19 8.77 10.66
CA GLY A 109 8.81 8.97 12.06
C GLY A 109 8.80 10.43 12.50
N MET A 110 8.82 11.39 11.54
CA MET A 110 8.87 12.81 11.85
C MET A 110 7.51 13.47 11.83
N ASP A 111 7.29 14.39 12.76
CA ASP A 111 6.19 15.33 12.68
C ASP A 111 6.43 16.32 11.52
N ILE A 112 5.37 16.67 10.80
CA ILE A 112 5.39 17.79 9.87
C ILE A 112 5.12 19.04 10.70
N THR A 113 6.18 19.74 11.12
CA THR A 113 6.09 21.02 11.83
C THR A 113 6.07 22.18 10.84
N ASN A 114 5.39 23.27 11.19
CA ASN A 114 5.22 24.44 10.31
C ASN A 114 4.60 24.05 8.97
N VAL A 115 3.44 23.40 9.02
CA VAL A 115 2.65 23.03 7.84
C VAL A 115 2.57 24.22 6.86
N TYR A 116 2.71 23.93 5.57
CA TYR A 116 2.66 24.96 4.51
C TYR A 116 1.41 25.81 4.61
N LYS A 117 1.58 27.11 4.34
CA LYS A 117 0.50 28.10 4.51
C LYS A 117 -0.79 27.70 3.80
N GLU A 118 -0.68 27.12 2.61
CA GLU A 118 -1.83 26.68 1.78
C GLU A 118 -2.65 25.54 2.40
N TYR A 119 -2.08 24.76 3.34
CA TYR A 119 -2.75 23.63 4.01
C TYR A 119 -3.06 23.88 5.48
N ARG A 120 -2.50 24.94 6.07
CA ARG A 120 -2.53 25.22 7.51
C ARG A 120 -3.93 25.45 8.05
N ASP A 121 -4.78 26.09 7.26
CA ASP A 121 -6.16 26.38 7.69
C ASP A 121 -6.99 25.10 7.89
N VAL A 122 -6.60 23.99 7.21
CA VAL A 122 -7.27 22.70 7.30
C VAL A 122 -6.54 21.77 8.26
N LEU A 123 -5.22 21.64 8.15
CA LEU A 123 -4.40 20.67 8.90
C LEU A 123 -3.93 21.18 10.26
N GLY A 124 -3.94 22.50 10.49
CA GLY A 124 -3.27 23.13 11.62
C GLY A 124 -1.77 23.36 11.38
N ASP A 125 -1.05 23.80 12.41
CA ASP A 125 0.37 24.12 12.31
C ASP A 125 1.28 22.90 12.30
N THR A 126 0.79 21.75 12.76
CA THR A 126 1.57 20.52 12.91
C THR A 126 0.71 19.30 12.57
N VAL A 127 1.24 18.37 11.76
CA VAL A 127 0.74 17.02 11.60
C VAL A 127 1.72 16.10 12.32
N PRO A 128 1.37 15.54 13.49
CA PRO A 128 2.24 14.62 14.22
C PRO A 128 2.31 13.25 13.56
N CYS A 129 3.37 12.51 13.89
CA CYS A 129 3.54 11.11 13.50
C CYS A 129 3.46 10.24 14.76
N ALA A 130 2.44 9.36 14.84
CA ALA A 130 2.37 8.38 15.91
C ALA A 130 3.48 7.33 15.75
N ASP A 131 4.13 6.99 16.86
CA ASP A 131 5.16 5.95 16.90
C ASP A 131 4.65 4.63 16.30
N TYR A 132 5.57 3.88 15.73
CA TYR A 132 5.26 2.57 15.17
C TYR A 132 4.68 1.59 16.19
N ALA A 133 3.67 0.89 15.75
CA ALA A 133 3.18 -0.36 16.34
C ALA A 133 2.52 -1.20 15.24
N MET A 134 2.63 -2.52 15.35
CA MET A 134 2.07 -3.44 14.38
C MET A 134 0.56 -3.20 14.18
N SER A 135 0.14 -3.14 12.92
CA SER A 135 -1.26 -2.93 12.51
C SER A 135 -2.22 -3.92 13.17
N THR A 136 -3.47 -3.50 13.35
CA THR A 136 -4.56 -4.30 13.97
C THR A 136 -4.38 -4.66 15.44
N THR A 137 -3.34 -4.17 16.13
CA THR A 137 -3.06 -4.47 17.54
C THR A 137 -3.56 -3.39 18.50
N ASP A 138 -3.74 -3.77 19.77
CA ASP A 138 -4.02 -2.79 20.84
C ASP A 138 -2.83 -1.83 21.07
N SER A 139 -1.63 -2.24 20.70
CA SER A 139 -0.44 -1.38 20.73
C SER A 139 -0.57 -0.19 19.79
N LEU A 140 -1.05 -0.40 18.56
CA LEU A 140 -1.32 0.69 17.61
C LEU A 140 -2.34 1.68 18.20
N ARG A 141 -3.46 1.18 18.72
CA ARG A 141 -4.44 2.03 19.41
C ARG A 141 -3.80 2.92 20.49
N LYS A 142 -2.96 2.32 21.36
CA LYS A 142 -2.29 3.05 22.45
C LYS A 142 -1.32 4.12 21.93
N LYS A 143 -0.57 3.83 20.87
CA LYS A 143 0.35 4.81 20.26
C LYS A 143 -0.42 5.98 19.63
N VAL A 144 -1.50 5.70 18.92
CA VAL A 144 -2.37 6.75 18.36
C VAL A 144 -3.01 7.58 19.47
N GLU A 145 -3.56 6.93 20.50
CA GLU A 145 -4.18 7.61 21.64
C GLU A 145 -3.16 8.53 22.37
N MET A 146 -1.94 8.06 22.58
CA MET A 146 -0.86 8.87 23.15
C MET A 146 -0.53 10.06 22.25
N CYS A 147 -0.42 9.86 20.94
CA CYS A 147 -0.16 10.94 19.99
C CYS A 147 -1.26 12.02 20.03
N ILE A 148 -2.54 11.61 20.07
CA ILE A 148 -3.67 12.54 20.22
C ILE A 148 -3.58 13.33 21.54
N MET A 149 -3.25 12.68 22.65
CA MET A 149 -3.11 13.33 23.95
C MET A 149 -1.95 14.34 24.00
N MET A 150 -0.85 14.05 23.33
CA MET A 150 0.29 14.95 23.23
C MET A 150 0.03 16.13 22.27
N HIS A 151 -0.85 15.95 21.29
CA HIS A 151 -1.21 16.95 20.28
C HIS A 151 -2.73 17.19 20.26
N PRO A 152 -3.32 17.77 21.31
CA PRO A 152 -4.79 17.81 21.48
C PRO A 152 -5.52 18.69 20.45
N SER A 153 -4.82 19.51 19.69
CA SER A 153 -5.39 20.30 18.60
C SER A 153 -5.27 19.61 17.22
N CYS A 154 -4.54 18.50 17.10
CA CYS A 154 -4.37 17.84 15.80
C CYS A 154 -5.68 17.26 15.25
N ARG A 155 -5.84 17.34 13.95
CA ARG A 155 -6.96 16.76 13.20
C ARG A 155 -6.51 15.74 12.17
N ALA A 156 -5.20 15.65 11.94
CA ALA A 156 -4.55 14.67 11.07
C ALA A 156 -3.31 14.13 11.77
N ILE A 157 -3.06 12.83 11.66
CA ILE A 157 -1.94 12.12 12.25
C ILE A 157 -1.39 11.15 11.21
N ASN A 158 -0.07 11.18 10.96
CA ASN A 158 0.61 10.12 10.24
C ASN A 158 0.85 8.93 11.19
N LEU A 159 0.67 7.72 10.71
CA LEU A 159 0.93 6.48 11.45
C LEU A 159 2.19 5.83 10.89
N MET A 160 3.28 5.80 11.67
CA MET A 160 4.58 5.31 11.21
C MET A 160 4.47 3.92 10.59
N HIS A 161 4.98 3.74 9.34
CA HIS A 161 4.94 2.53 8.53
C HIS A 161 3.55 2.07 8.04
N HIS A 162 2.48 2.85 8.31
CA HIS A 162 1.14 2.33 8.15
C HIS A 162 0.27 3.18 7.21
N GLY A 163 0.07 4.45 7.55
CA GLY A 163 -0.82 5.34 6.80
C GLY A 163 -1.14 6.61 7.56
N ALA A 164 -2.41 7.04 7.54
CA ALA A 164 -2.83 8.25 8.22
C ALA A 164 -4.23 8.12 8.84
N LEU A 165 -4.47 8.89 9.90
CA LEU A 165 -5.78 9.07 10.55
C LEU A 165 -6.18 10.53 10.45
N VAL A 166 -7.41 10.80 9.99
CA VAL A 166 -7.99 12.15 9.98
C VAL A 166 -9.30 12.18 10.75
N MET A 167 -9.53 13.28 11.47
CA MET A 167 -10.56 13.45 12.49
C MET A 167 -11.37 14.72 12.20
N GLY A 168 -12.39 14.58 11.35
CA GLY A 168 -13.24 15.68 10.90
C GLY A 168 -14.43 15.96 11.82
N ASP A 169 -14.86 17.22 11.86
CA ASP A 169 -16.10 17.60 12.54
C ASP A 169 -17.35 17.07 11.80
N ASP A 170 -17.19 16.80 10.51
CA ASP A 170 -18.20 16.17 9.64
C ASP A 170 -17.54 15.42 8.48
N TYR A 171 -18.38 14.85 7.59
CA TYR A 171 -17.96 14.11 6.40
C TYR A 171 -17.06 14.92 5.47
N ASP A 172 -17.46 16.16 5.14
CA ASP A 172 -16.73 16.98 4.17
C ASP A 172 -15.40 17.48 4.74
N HIS A 173 -15.38 17.83 6.03
CA HIS A 173 -14.16 18.22 6.73
C HIS A 173 -13.17 17.05 6.82
N ALA A 174 -13.63 15.81 7.08
CA ALA A 174 -12.76 14.64 7.12
C ALA A 174 -12.09 14.36 5.75
N PHE A 175 -12.83 14.50 4.65
CA PHE A 175 -12.25 14.39 3.31
C PHE A 175 -11.29 15.53 2.98
N ALA A 176 -11.65 16.77 3.36
CA ALA A 176 -10.73 17.90 3.18
C ALA A 176 -9.41 17.68 3.93
N LEU A 177 -9.45 17.15 5.16
CA LEU A 177 -8.25 16.76 5.92
C LEU A 177 -7.42 15.71 5.18
N ALA A 178 -8.03 14.62 4.69
CA ALA A 178 -7.32 13.55 3.99
C ALA A 178 -6.66 14.03 2.70
N GLU A 179 -7.40 14.77 1.87
CA GLU A 179 -6.90 15.30 0.59
C GLU A 179 -5.79 16.35 0.79
N ASN A 180 -5.93 17.24 1.78
CA ASN A 180 -4.89 18.23 2.07
C ASN A 180 -3.66 17.59 2.73
N LEU A 181 -3.82 16.55 3.53
CA LEU A 181 -2.71 15.80 4.09
C LEU A 181 -1.87 15.15 3.00
N GLU A 182 -2.50 14.49 2.00
CA GLU A 182 -1.77 13.89 0.89
C GLU A 182 -0.96 14.93 0.11
N LYS A 183 -1.60 16.05 -0.29
CA LYS A 183 -0.92 17.16 -1.00
C LYS A 183 0.21 17.79 -0.18
N CYS A 184 0.00 17.94 1.13
CA CYS A 184 1.03 18.44 2.05
C CYS A 184 2.23 17.49 2.08
N CYS A 185 1.99 16.19 2.21
CA CYS A 185 3.03 15.16 2.20
C CYS A 185 3.77 15.09 0.84
N GLU A 186 3.05 15.17 -0.28
CA GLU A 186 3.69 15.29 -1.61
C GLU A 186 4.64 16.48 -1.69
N LYS A 187 4.22 17.62 -1.14
CA LYS A 187 5.07 18.81 -1.10
C LYS A 187 6.29 18.61 -0.20
N VAL A 188 6.12 17.94 0.94
CA VAL A 188 7.25 17.57 1.83
C VAL A 188 8.27 16.70 1.09
N LEU A 189 7.82 15.70 0.31
CA LEU A 189 8.70 14.85 -0.48
C LEU A 189 9.45 15.67 -1.56
N LYS A 190 8.75 16.52 -2.30
CA LYS A 190 9.33 17.37 -3.34
C LYS A 190 10.37 18.36 -2.76
N ASP A 191 10.03 19.05 -1.67
CA ASP A 191 10.93 19.99 -1.03
C ASP A 191 12.16 19.29 -0.40
N ASN A 192 11.98 18.05 0.08
CA ASN A 192 13.09 17.23 0.55
C ASN A 192 14.07 16.89 -0.57
N TYR A 193 13.55 16.45 -1.74
CA TYR A 193 14.38 16.23 -2.93
C TYR A 193 15.15 17.50 -3.32
N LEU A 194 14.46 18.64 -3.47
CA LEU A 194 15.09 19.91 -3.86
C LEU A 194 16.23 20.30 -2.90
N ARG A 195 16.03 20.09 -1.61
CA ARG A 195 17.05 20.39 -0.56
C ARG A 195 18.28 19.50 -0.69
N HIS A 196 18.11 18.20 -0.92
CA HIS A 196 19.21 17.25 -0.95
C HIS A 196 19.93 17.21 -2.29
N SER A 197 19.22 17.43 -3.39
CA SER A 197 19.78 17.46 -4.74
C SER A 197 20.37 18.80 -5.15
N TRP A 198 20.09 19.87 -4.36
CA TRP A 198 20.41 21.26 -4.74
C TRP A 198 19.78 21.69 -6.07
N ALA A 199 18.74 20.99 -6.51
CA ALA A 199 18.02 21.31 -7.74
C ALA A 199 17.11 22.52 -7.56
N ASN A 200 16.96 23.33 -8.61
CA ASN A 200 16.05 24.48 -8.63
C ASN A 200 14.59 24.12 -8.99
N LYS A 201 14.40 22.91 -9.53
CA LYS A 201 13.09 22.45 -9.98
C LYS A 201 12.97 20.95 -9.71
N TYR A 202 11.77 20.53 -9.32
CA TYR A 202 11.41 19.13 -9.17
C TYR A 202 10.97 18.54 -10.51
N SER A 203 11.44 17.32 -10.79
CA SER A 203 10.81 16.39 -11.73
C SER A 203 10.92 14.97 -11.18
N ASP A 204 9.97 14.11 -11.52
CA ASP A 204 9.98 12.71 -11.10
C ASP A 204 11.14 11.93 -11.73
N GLU A 205 11.54 12.30 -12.94
CA GLU A 205 12.70 11.71 -13.62
C GLU A 205 14.01 12.07 -12.88
N ASP A 206 14.22 13.36 -12.56
CA ASP A 206 15.42 13.80 -11.85
C ASP A 206 15.48 13.20 -10.44
N ARG A 207 14.33 13.02 -9.78
CA ARG A 207 14.23 12.36 -8.48
C ARG A 207 14.74 10.92 -8.57
N ARG A 208 14.31 10.15 -9.58
CA ARG A 208 14.78 8.78 -9.81
C ARG A 208 16.28 8.73 -10.18
N ASN A 209 16.72 9.61 -11.05
CA ASN A 209 18.12 9.68 -11.42
C ASN A 209 19.01 10.07 -10.23
N PHE A 210 18.55 10.95 -9.34
CA PHE A 210 19.26 11.29 -8.10
C PHE A 210 19.41 10.09 -7.16
N TYR A 211 18.37 9.28 -7.02
CA TYR A 211 18.43 8.02 -6.30
C TYR A 211 19.46 7.07 -6.94
N LEU A 212 19.34 6.83 -8.24
CA LEU A 212 20.21 5.90 -8.97
C LEU A 212 21.68 6.34 -9.00
N ALA A 213 21.97 7.64 -8.94
CA ALA A 213 23.33 8.14 -8.87
C ALA A 213 24.10 7.69 -7.60
N LYS A 214 23.42 7.17 -6.60
CA LYS A 214 24.02 6.57 -5.39
C LYS A 214 24.27 5.07 -5.53
N HIS A 215 23.83 4.45 -6.62
CA HIS A 215 23.95 3.02 -6.93
C HIS A 215 24.83 2.80 -8.16
N GLU A 216 25.33 1.58 -8.36
CA GLU A 216 26.26 1.26 -9.44
C GLU A 216 25.70 1.52 -10.85
N SER A 217 24.38 1.31 -11.04
CA SER A 217 23.73 1.55 -12.34
C SER A 217 23.75 3.03 -12.76
N GLY A 218 23.71 3.96 -11.80
CA GLY A 218 23.83 5.41 -11.99
C GLY A 218 22.71 6.11 -12.79
N LYS A 219 21.91 5.39 -13.56
CA LYS A 219 20.86 5.95 -14.42
C LYS A 219 19.72 4.98 -14.74
N MET A 220 18.59 5.53 -15.19
CA MET A 220 17.48 4.73 -15.71
C MET A 220 17.94 3.92 -16.94
N PRO A 221 17.44 2.67 -17.09
CA PRO A 221 17.72 1.87 -18.28
C PRO A 221 17.13 2.51 -19.54
N GLU A 222 17.85 2.42 -20.66
CA GLU A 222 17.40 2.95 -21.97
C GLU A 222 16.33 2.06 -22.60
N HIS A 223 16.35 0.77 -22.28
CA HIS A 223 15.41 -0.22 -22.78
C HIS A 223 14.93 -1.10 -21.64
N ILE A 224 13.66 -1.41 -21.64
CA ILE A 224 13.00 -2.33 -20.72
C ILE A 224 12.53 -3.53 -21.56
N CYS A 225 12.98 -4.74 -21.22
CA CYS A 225 12.49 -5.94 -21.87
C CYS A 225 11.05 -6.19 -21.43
N ASP A 226 10.13 -6.42 -22.39
CA ASP A 226 8.78 -6.86 -22.06
C ASP A 226 8.80 -8.31 -21.60
N LEU A 227 8.61 -8.52 -20.31
CA LEU A 227 8.54 -9.85 -19.71
C LEU A 227 7.13 -10.45 -19.76
N GLY A 228 6.15 -9.69 -20.21
CA GLY A 228 4.78 -10.13 -20.43
C GLY A 228 3.95 -10.35 -19.17
N SER A 229 2.72 -10.79 -19.41
CA SER A 229 1.80 -11.27 -18.37
C SER A 229 1.28 -12.64 -18.74
N SER A 230 0.86 -13.43 -17.74
CA SER A 230 0.26 -14.73 -18.02
C SER A 230 -0.83 -15.15 -17.04
N VAL A 231 -1.72 -16.03 -17.53
CA VAL A 231 -2.79 -16.65 -16.74
C VAL A 231 -2.67 -18.15 -16.87
N ARG A 232 -2.65 -18.86 -15.75
CA ARG A 232 -2.53 -20.31 -15.68
C ARG A 232 -3.86 -20.99 -15.97
N ASN A 233 -3.85 -22.01 -16.83
CA ASN A 233 -4.99 -22.82 -17.26
C ASN A 233 -4.65 -24.32 -17.11
N GLY A 234 -4.66 -24.83 -15.88
CA GLY A 234 -4.28 -26.23 -15.61
C GLY A 234 -2.82 -26.52 -15.97
N ASN A 235 -2.60 -27.38 -16.96
CA ASN A 235 -1.26 -27.74 -17.45
C ASN A 235 -0.71 -26.80 -18.54
N THR A 236 -1.40 -25.70 -18.81
CA THR A 236 -0.98 -24.66 -19.75
C THR A 236 -1.04 -23.31 -19.08
N PHE A 237 -0.49 -22.29 -19.74
CA PHE A 237 -0.74 -20.88 -19.41
C PHE A 237 -0.81 -20.05 -20.67
N THR A 238 -1.68 -19.06 -20.69
CA THR A 238 -1.73 -18.08 -21.77
C THR A 238 -0.74 -16.97 -21.45
N LEU A 239 0.29 -16.83 -22.28
CA LEU A 239 1.34 -15.79 -22.16
C LEU A 239 1.05 -14.68 -23.15
N THR A 240 1.02 -13.45 -22.67
CA THR A 240 0.83 -12.24 -23.48
C THR A 240 2.09 -11.37 -23.41
N VAL A 241 2.71 -11.12 -24.57
CA VAL A 241 3.90 -10.27 -24.73
C VAL A 241 3.68 -9.37 -25.93
N GLY A 242 3.93 -8.07 -25.81
CA GLY A 242 3.73 -7.11 -26.89
C GLY A 242 2.31 -7.11 -27.48
N GLY A 243 1.31 -7.40 -26.66
CA GLY A 243 -0.11 -7.51 -27.07
C GLY A 243 -0.46 -8.79 -27.83
N GLN A 244 0.46 -9.73 -27.99
CA GLN A 244 0.22 -11.02 -28.63
C GLN A 244 0.15 -12.12 -27.57
N SER A 245 -0.87 -12.97 -27.66
CA SER A 245 -1.10 -14.07 -26.72
C SER A 245 -0.83 -15.42 -27.36
N VAL A 246 -0.16 -16.30 -26.62
CA VAL A 246 0.12 -17.68 -27.02
C VAL A 246 -0.14 -18.60 -25.82
N ASP A 247 -0.80 -19.73 -26.07
CA ASP A 247 -0.93 -20.79 -25.06
C ASP A 247 0.33 -21.63 -25.04
N VAL A 248 0.88 -21.81 -23.86
CA VAL A 248 2.16 -22.51 -23.65
C VAL A 248 1.93 -23.72 -22.77
N ASP A 249 2.47 -24.88 -23.18
CA ASP A 249 2.47 -26.10 -22.40
C ASP A 249 3.43 -25.98 -21.20
N MET A 250 2.95 -26.24 -20.00
CA MET A 250 3.68 -26.03 -18.74
C MET A 250 4.91 -26.96 -18.60
N GLU A 251 4.86 -28.14 -19.17
CA GLU A 251 5.92 -29.13 -19.06
C GLU A 251 7.03 -28.87 -20.09
N THR A 252 6.65 -28.72 -21.34
CA THR A 252 7.60 -28.61 -22.48
C THR A 252 8.04 -27.18 -22.76
N GLY A 253 7.20 -26.18 -22.47
CA GLY A 253 7.41 -24.77 -22.85
C GLY A 253 7.07 -24.50 -24.32
N LEU A 254 6.47 -25.46 -25.02
CA LEU A 254 6.09 -25.28 -26.43
C LEU A 254 4.78 -24.49 -26.53
N GLY A 255 4.73 -23.59 -27.51
CA GLY A 255 3.50 -22.91 -27.86
C GLY A 255 2.53 -23.86 -28.57
N ILE A 256 1.26 -23.83 -28.15
CA ILE A 256 0.19 -24.70 -28.68
C ILE A 256 -0.44 -24.08 -29.94
N ASN A 257 -0.70 -22.77 -29.90
CA ASN A 257 -1.36 -22.00 -30.96
C ASN A 257 -0.46 -20.96 -31.62
N GLY A 258 0.87 -21.07 -31.43
CA GLY A 258 1.86 -20.16 -31.97
C GLY A 258 3.27 -20.49 -31.48
N ILE A 259 4.22 -19.62 -31.77
CA ILE A 259 5.60 -19.75 -31.27
C ILE A 259 5.68 -19.05 -29.91
N ALA A 260 6.05 -19.81 -28.88
CA ALA A 260 6.23 -19.27 -27.54
C ALA A 260 7.43 -18.29 -27.50
N PRO A 261 7.25 -17.06 -26.97
CA PRO A 261 8.36 -16.14 -26.73
C PRO A 261 9.37 -16.73 -25.73
N LYS A 262 10.65 -16.39 -25.82
CA LYS A 262 11.71 -16.89 -24.92
C LYS A 262 11.42 -16.67 -23.42
N VAL A 263 10.70 -15.59 -23.09
CA VAL A 263 10.30 -15.26 -21.71
C VAL A 263 9.33 -16.28 -21.10
N GLU A 264 8.75 -17.21 -21.91
CA GLU A 264 7.96 -18.31 -21.38
C GLU A 264 8.69 -19.09 -20.28
N LYS A 265 10.02 -19.24 -20.41
CA LYS A 265 10.85 -19.93 -19.43
C LYS A 265 10.79 -19.31 -18.05
N ILE A 266 10.69 -17.96 -17.99
CA ILE A 266 10.56 -17.20 -16.75
C ILE A 266 9.21 -17.50 -16.10
N HIS A 267 8.11 -17.35 -16.86
CA HIS A 267 6.77 -17.64 -16.36
C HIS A 267 6.62 -19.08 -15.90
N ARG A 268 7.12 -20.02 -16.69
CA ARG A 268 7.13 -21.44 -16.36
C ARG A 268 7.95 -21.74 -15.08
N ALA A 269 9.10 -21.09 -14.91
CA ALA A 269 9.90 -21.23 -13.71
C ALA A 269 9.17 -20.69 -12.47
N ILE A 270 8.46 -19.56 -12.59
CA ILE A 270 7.60 -19.02 -11.51
C ILE A 270 6.50 -20.03 -11.19
N TYR A 271 5.71 -20.47 -12.15
CA TYR A 271 4.61 -21.43 -11.94
C TYR A 271 5.05 -22.78 -11.35
N LYS A 272 6.30 -23.20 -11.55
CA LYS A 272 6.85 -24.41 -10.93
C LYS A 272 7.22 -24.21 -9.46
N ASN A 273 7.50 -22.98 -9.04
CA ASN A 273 7.93 -22.64 -7.69
C ASN A 273 6.86 -21.95 -6.85
N ASP A 274 5.75 -21.53 -7.49
CA ASP A 274 4.64 -20.82 -6.86
C ASP A 274 3.30 -21.36 -7.35
N SER A 275 2.30 -21.43 -6.48
CA SER A 275 0.96 -21.91 -6.80
C SER A 275 0.04 -20.81 -7.36
N CYS A 276 0.59 -19.67 -7.77
CA CYS A 276 -0.17 -18.57 -8.33
C CYS A 276 -0.92 -18.92 -9.63
N SER A 277 -1.98 -18.17 -9.89
CA SER A 277 -2.79 -18.30 -11.12
C SER A 277 -2.44 -17.24 -12.16
N MET A 278 -1.82 -16.12 -11.76
CA MET A 278 -1.54 -14.98 -12.61
C MET A 278 -0.14 -14.45 -12.35
N ILE A 279 0.52 -14.00 -13.42
CA ILE A 279 1.81 -13.28 -13.38
C ILE A 279 1.64 -12.01 -14.19
N GLN A 280 2.15 -10.89 -13.68
CA GLN A 280 2.15 -9.60 -14.38
C GLN A 280 3.51 -8.93 -14.29
N HIS A 281 3.91 -8.31 -15.38
CA HIS A 281 5.10 -7.47 -15.45
C HIS A 281 4.75 -6.02 -15.11
N LEU A 282 5.38 -5.46 -14.08
CA LEU A 282 5.22 -4.08 -13.64
C LEU A 282 6.43 -3.25 -14.07
N THR A 283 6.14 -2.17 -14.80
CA THR A 283 7.17 -1.26 -15.36
C THR A 283 6.89 0.21 -15.03
N THR A 284 6.20 0.48 -13.90
CA THR A 284 6.08 1.88 -13.49
C THR A 284 7.47 2.46 -13.24
N PRO A 285 7.67 3.76 -13.49
CA PRO A 285 9.02 4.34 -13.46
C PRO A 285 9.75 4.16 -12.13
N ASP A 286 9.06 4.18 -10.98
CA ASP A 286 9.68 3.97 -9.67
C ASP A 286 10.08 2.49 -9.47
N VAL A 287 9.26 1.54 -9.96
CA VAL A 287 9.59 0.09 -9.94
C VAL A 287 10.81 -0.19 -10.80
N VAL A 288 10.89 0.40 -12.01
CA VAL A 288 12.04 0.26 -12.88
C VAL A 288 13.30 0.87 -12.24
N ALA A 289 13.19 2.05 -11.63
CA ALA A 289 14.33 2.68 -10.96
C ALA A 289 14.88 1.81 -9.82
N VAL A 290 14.00 1.28 -8.97
CA VAL A 290 14.44 0.41 -7.87
C VAL A 290 15.01 -0.91 -8.40
N SER A 291 14.45 -1.48 -9.46
CA SER A 291 15.05 -2.67 -10.08
C SER A 291 16.45 -2.38 -10.65
N ALA A 292 16.64 -1.21 -11.24
CA ALA A 292 17.93 -0.80 -11.82
C ALA A 292 19.03 -0.53 -10.76
N SER A 293 18.67 -0.33 -9.49
CA SER A 293 19.67 -0.17 -8.42
C SER A 293 20.44 -1.46 -8.12
N GLY A 294 19.90 -2.62 -8.49
CA GLY A 294 20.46 -3.93 -8.14
C GLY A 294 20.14 -4.38 -6.71
N ASP A 295 19.62 -3.50 -5.86
CA ASP A 295 19.36 -3.80 -4.46
C ASP A 295 18.06 -4.59 -4.23
N ASN A 296 18.08 -5.45 -3.21
CA ASN A 296 16.87 -6.09 -2.70
C ASN A 296 16.04 -5.09 -1.90
N MET A 297 14.71 -5.23 -1.94
CA MET A 297 13.83 -4.41 -1.09
C MET A 297 13.58 -5.08 0.25
N THR A 298 13.57 -4.27 1.31
CA THR A 298 13.12 -4.65 2.65
C THR A 298 11.84 -3.84 2.99
N PRO A 299 10.81 -4.44 3.59
CA PRO A 299 9.57 -3.74 3.89
C PRO A 299 9.76 -2.51 4.77
N MET A 300 9.23 -1.39 4.30
CA MET A 300 9.13 -0.12 5.04
C MET A 300 7.68 0.23 5.38
N ILE A 301 6.71 -0.56 4.89
CA ILE A 301 5.27 -0.37 5.08
C ILE A 301 4.62 -1.70 5.44
N ASP A 302 3.66 -1.67 6.34
CA ASP A 302 2.92 -2.85 6.81
C ASP A 302 2.23 -3.60 5.66
N ASP A 303 1.57 -2.87 4.74
CA ASP A 303 0.89 -3.47 3.58
C ASP A 303 1.84 -4.25 2.70
N PHE A 304 3.04 -3.71 2.49
CA PHE A 304 4.07 -4.37 1.69
C PHE A 304 4.50 -5.70 2.34
N ALA A 305 4.76 -5.68 3.65
CA ALA A 305 5.11 -6.88 4.40
C ALA A 305 4.00 -7.94 4.35
N GLN A 306 2.73 -7.52 4.42
CA GLN A 306 1.57 -8.41 4.38
C GLN A 306 1.41 -9.08 3.02
N ILE A 307 1.45 -8.31 1.93
CA ILE A 307 1.00 -8.74 0.61
C ILE A 307 2.16 -9.19 -0.27
N VAL A 308 3.25 -8.46 -0.28
CA VAL A 308 4.39 -8.78 -1.15
C VAL A 308 5.29 -9.83 -0.50
N GLY A 309 5.66 -9.64 0.77
CA GLY A 309 6.49 -10.60 1.50
C GLY A 309 7.51 -9.95 2.43
N LEU A 310 8.42 -10.77 2.96
CA LEU A 310 9.43 -10.36 3.93
C LEU A 310 10.60 -9.57 3.32
N ASP A 311 10.80 -9.71 2.05
CA ASP A 311 11.73 -8.99 1.18
C ASP A 311 11.30 -9.19 -0.29
N VAL A 312 11.86 -8.40 -1.20
CA VAL A 312 11.80 -8.66 -2.65
C VAL A 312 13.22 -8.78 -3.15
N LYS A 313 13.53 -9.87 -3.82
CA LYS A 313 14.84 -10.10 -4.42
C LYS A 313 14.96 -9.34 -5.73
N ASN A 314 16.12 -8.79 -5.99
CA ASN A 314 16.47 -8.21 -7.27
C ASN A 314 17.35 -9.22 -8.03
N CYS A 315 16.81 -9.76 -9.11
CA CYS A 315 17.47 -10.79 -9.90
C CYS A 315 18.24 -10.13 -11.03
N PRO A 316 19.52 -10.48 -11.24
CA PRO A 316 20.31 -9.98 -12.36
C PRO A 316 19.63 -10.28 -13.70
N TRP A 317 19.65 -9.29 -14.60
CA TRP A 317 19.24 -9.49 -15.98
C TRP A 317 20.47 -9.71 -16.84
N ILE A 318 20.55 -10.89 -17.48
CA ILE A 318 21.64 -11.26 -18.38
C ILE A 318 21.08 -11.30 -19.79
N ASP A 319 21.43 -10.32 -20.60
CA ASP A 319 20.98 -10.24 -21.98
C ASP A 319 21.34 -11.51 -22.77
N GLY A 320 20.30 -12.09 -23.40
CA GLY A 320 20.44 -13.30 -24.20
C GLY A 320 20.44 -14.61 -23.40
N ASP A 321 20.56 -14.59 -22.07
CA ASP A 321 20.52 -15.78 -21.23
C ASP A 321 19.22 -15.90 -20.41
N THR A 322 18.12 -16.12 -21.12
CA THR A 322 16.80 -16.30 -20.49
C THR A 322 16.75 -17.54 -19.58
N ASP A 323 17.58 -18.53 -19.80
CA ASP A 323 17.62 -19.76 -18.99
C ASP A 323 18.15 -19.50 -17.57
N GLU A 324 19.25 -18.73 -17.45
CA GLU A 324 19.79 -18.38 -16.13
C GLU A 324 18.87 -17.38 -15.42
N CYS A 325 18.34 -16.37 -16.13
CA CYS A 325 17.34 -15.45 -15.60
C CYS A 325 16.11 -16.20 -15.06
N ALA A 326 15.55 -17.14 -15.82
CA ALA A 326 14.40 -17.95 -15.41
C ALA A 326 14.67 -18.78 -14.13
N LYS A 327 15.86 -19.35 -14.05
CA LYS A 327 16.28 -20.16 -12.89
C LYS A 327 16.40 -19.30 -11.62
N GLU A 328 16.99 -18.14 -11.71
CA GLU A 328 17.17 -17.23 -10.57
C GLU A 328 15.83 -16.62 -10.14
N ILE A 329 15.03 -16.12 -11.08
CA ILE A 329 13.69 -15.59 -10.80
C ILE A 329 12.80 -16.65 -10.16
N GLY A 330 12.79 -17.88 -10.71
CA GLY A 330 11.99 -18.98 -10.18
C GLY A 330 12.36 -19.37 -8.74
N ARG A 331 13.63 -19.25 -8.37
CA ARG A 331 14.08 -19.47 -6.97
C ARG A 331 13.67 -18.31 -6.06
N SER A 332 13.80 -17.09 -6.57
CA SER A 332 13.63 -15.87 -5.78
C SER A 332 12.18 -15.55 -5.46
N ILE A 333 11.23 -16.01 -6.29
CA ILE A 333 9.80 -15.78 -6.06
C ILE A 333 9.23 -16.58 -4.89
N SER A 334 9.84 -17.71 -4.53
CA SER A 334 9.31 -18.60 -3.50
C SER A 334 9.06 -17.90 -2.17
N GLY A 335 7.82 -17.98 -1.67
CA GLY A 335 7.34 -17.32 -0.44
C GLY A 335 7.06 -15.83 -0.57
N ARG A 336 7.14 -15.27 -1.77
CA ARG A 336 6.93 -13.87 -2.12
C ARG A 336 5.88 -13.72 -3.21
N ASN A 337 5.28 -12.55 -3.31
CA ASN A 337 4.40 -12.22 -4.43
C ASN A 337 5.04 -11.23 -5.42
N ALA A 338 6.34 -10.96 -5.29
CA ALA A 338 7.08 -10.13 -6.24
C ALA A 338 8.56 -10.52 -6.29
N VAL A 339 9.16 -10.26 -7.44
CA VAL A 339 10.60 -10.29 -7.68
C VAL A 339 10.97 -9.12 -8.59
N LEU A 340 12.02 -8.38 -8.27
CA LEU A 340 12.60 -7.38 -9.17
C LEU A 340 13.48 -8.09 -10.19
N VAL A 341 13.48 -7.57 -11.40
CA VAL A 341 14.37 -8.00 -12.49
C VAL A 341 15.21 -6.79 -12.89
N GLU A 342 16.51 -6.88 -12.66
CA GLU A 342 17.44 -5.75 -12.78
C GLU A 342 17.24 -4.97 -14.09
N GLY A 343 16.94 -3.67 -13.95
CA GLY A 343 16.68 -2.77 -15.07
C GLY A 343 15.38 -3.01 -15.84
N ASN A 344 14.57 -4.03 -15.48
CA ASN A 344 13.36 -4.41 -16.21
C ASN A 344 12.09 -4.33 -15.36
N GLY A 345 12.15 -3.74 -14.15
CA GLY A 345 10.98 -3.62 -13.29
C GLY A 345 10.75 -4.85 -12.42
N ALA A 346 9.50 -5.31 -12.28
CA ALA A 346 9.14 -6.41 -11.40
C ALA A 346 8.18 -7.40 -12.05
N LEU A 347 8.27 -8.67 -11.67
CA LEU A 347 7.23 -9.67 -11.90
C LEU A 347 6.48 -9.88 -10.58
N VAL A 348 5.15 -9.83 -10.63
CA VAL A 348 4.27 -10.04 -9.49
C VAL A 348 3.36 -11.23 -9.72
N THR A 349 2.97 -11.94 -8.63
CA THR A 349 2.17 -13.15 -8.68
C THR A 349 0.94 -13.05 -7.80
N GLY A 350 -0.22 -13.44 -8.34
CA GLY A 350 -1.49 -13.43 -7.62
C GLY A 350 -2.45 -14.52 -8.10
N ASN A 351 -3.64 -14.58 -7.51
CA ASN A 351 -4.62 -15.61 -7.83
C ASN A 351 -5.87 -15.08 -8.55
N ASN A 352 -6.06 -13.77 -8.56
CA ASN A 352 -7.18 -13.08 -9.21
C ASN A 352 -6.81 -11.63 -9.53
N GLU A 353 -7.64 -10.96 -10.32
CA GLU A 353 -7.43 -9.57 -10.74
C GLU A 353 -7.28 -8.60 -9.56
N GLY A 354 -8.06 -8.81 -8.50
CA GLY A 354 -7.95 -7.98 -7.30
C GLY A 354 -6.57 -8.11 -6.61
N ASP A 355 -5.96 -9.31 -6.58
CA ASP A 355 -4.59 -9.49 -6.08
C ASP A 355 -3.59 -8.73 -6.95
N MET A 356 -3.76 -8.79 -8.28
CA MET A 356 -2.87 -8.10 -9.21
C MET A 356 -2.94 -6.57 -9.06
N GLN A 357 -4.15 -6.01 -8.97
CA GLN A 357 -4.35 -4.57 -8.71
C GLN A 357 -3.72 -4.12 -7.39
N ALA A 358 -3.86 -4.93 -6.32
CA ALA A 358 -3.24 -4.63 -5.04
C ALA A 358 -1.70 -4.64 -5.13
N LEU A 359 -1.15 -5.65 -5.80
CA LEU A 359 0.30 -5.77 -5.99
C LEU A 359 0.86 -4.61 -6.82
N ASP A 360 0.15 -4.17 -7.86
CA ASP A 360 0.53 -3.00 -8.65
C ASP A 360 0.67 -1.75 -7.77
N ILE A 361 -0.37 -1.42 -7.02
CA ILE A 361 -0.39 -0.25 -6.13
C ILE A 361 0.69 -0.35 -5.05
N ILE A 362 0.84 -1.51 -4.40
CA ILE A 362 1.76 -1.68 -3.27
C ILE A 362 3.22 -1.75 -3.72
N MET A 363 3.50 -2.37 -4.86
CA MET A 363 4.86 -2.37 -5.43
C MET A 363 5.29 -0.96 -5.82
N ASP A 364 4.42 -0.20 -6.51
CA ASP A 364 4.72 1.17 -6.89
C ASP A 364 4.93 2.07 -5.66
N LYS A 365 4.04 1.99 -4.65
CA LYS A 365 4.18 2.71 -3.39
C LYS A 365 5.45 2.30 -2.63
N GLY A 366 5.76 1.00 -2.58
CA GLY A 366 6.96 0.48 -1.93
C GLY A 366 8.25 0.96 -2.59
N CYS A 367 8.29 0.97 -3.92
CA CYS A 367 9.44 1.49 -4.67
C CYS A 367 9.61 3.00 -4.49
N ALA A 368 8.51 3.77 -4.51
CA ALA A 368 8.56 5.19 -4.18
C ALA A 368 9.09 5.43 -2.77
N ALA A 369 8.66 4.62 -1.79
CA ALA A 369 9.15 4.70 -0.42
C ALA A 369 10.67 4.46 -0.35
N VAL A 370 11.19 3.47 -1.07
CA VAL A 370 12.64 3.21 -1.15
C VAL A 370 13.38 4.45 -1.67
N ILE A 371 12.93 5.02 -2.79
CA ILE A 371 13.55 6.19 -3.40
C ILE A 371 13.51 7.41 -2.47
N ASP A 372 12.34 7.74 -1.94
CA ASP A 372 12.17 8.95 -1.13
C ASP A 372 12.85 8.83 0.24
N CYS A 373 12.79 7.67 0.90
CA CYS A 373 13.48 7.45 2.17
C CYS A 373 15.01 7.46 2.02
N ASP A 374 15.54 6.99 0.88
CA ASP A 374 16.95 7.14 0.55
C ASP A 374 17.32 8.62 0.36
N ILE A 375 16.49 9.42 -0.30
CA ILE A 375 16.68 10.86 -0.46
C ILE A 375 16.61 11.58 0.89
N PHE A 376 15.68 11.18 1.78
CA PHE A 376 15.62 11.69 3.16
C PHE A 376 16.85 11.32 4.00
N ASN A 377 17.62 10.32 3.57
CA ASN A 377 18.62 9.66 4.39
C ASN A 377 18.03 9.18 5.74
N ARG A 378 16.79 8.71 5.69
CA ARG A 378 16.00 8.25 6.84
C ARG A 378 15.10 7.08 6.41
N ALA A 379 15.71 5.93 6.18
CA ALA A 379 14.99 4.69 5.95
C ALA A 379 14.79 3.97 7.30
N HIS A 380 13.54 3.84 7.72
CA HIS A 380 13.17 2.93 8.81
C HIS A 380 12.47 1.71 8.22
N TYR A 381 12.80 0.55 8.75
CA TYR A 381 12.26 -0.72 8.26
C TYR A 381 11.34 -1.33 9.29
N VAL A 382 10.28 -1.99 8.82
CA VAL A 382 9.43 -2.79 9.68
C VAL A 382 10.24 -3.96 10.27
N PRO A 383 10.15 -4.24 11.59
CA PRO A 383 10.91 -5.33 12.19
C PRO A 383 10.60 -6.68 11.53
N LYS A 384 11.63 -7.45 11.19
CA LYS A 384 11.49 -8.73 10.46
C LYS A 384 10.53 -9.72 11.13
N ALA A 385 10.53 -9.80 12.46
CA ALA A 385 9.63 -10.66 13.20
C ALA A 385 8.15 -10.25 13.01
N GLU A 386 7.88 -8.96 12.94
CA GLU A 386 6.54 -8.43 12.70
C GLU A 386 6.12 -8.59 11.24
N CYS A 387 7.04 -8.39 10.28
CA CYS A 387 6.79 -8.74 8.88
C CYS A 387 6.36 -10.21 8.74
N PHE A 388 7.07 -11.14 9.39
CA PHE A 388 6.73 -12.56 9.37
C PHE A 388 5.34 -12.83 9.97
N LEU A 389 5.02 -12.21 11.10
CA LEU A 389 3.72 -12.37 11.75
C LEU A 389 2.60 -11.80 10.88
N MET A 390 2.76 -10.58 10.37
CA MET A 390 1.78 -9.95 9.48
C MET A 390 1.53 -10.79 8.22
N ARG A 391 2.60 -11.26 7.56
CA ARG A 391 2.50 -12.14 6.38
C ARG A 391 1.76 -13.44 6.70
N THR A 392 2.09 -14.06 7.81
CA THR A 392 1.44 -15.32 8.25
C THR A 392 -0.05 -15.11 8.49
N VAL A 393 -0.42 -14.05 9.19
CA VAL A 393 -1.84 -13.71 9.45
C VAL A 393 -2.57 -13.39 8.14
N TYR A 394 -1.95 -12.64 7.23
CA TYR A 394 -2.53 -12.33 5.92
C TYR A 394 -2.82 -13.61 5.12
N LEU A 395 -1.84 -14.48 4.96
CA LEU A 395 -2.00 -15.74 4.21
C LEU A 395 -3.01 -16.71 4.85
N ALA A 396 -3.07 -16.75 6.18
CA ALA A 396 -3.99 -17.64 6.89
C ALA A 396 -5.45 -17.17 6.85
N LYS A 397 -5.67 -15.86 6.90
CA LYS A 397 -7.00 -15.27 7.15
C LYS A 397 -7.52 -14.43 5.99
N TYR A 398 -6.76 -13.42 5.56
CA TYR A 398 -7.27 -12.40 4.65
C TYR A 398 -7.25 -12.83 3.19
N SER A 399 -6.22 -13.54 2.72
CA SER A 399 -6.15 -14.04 1.35
C SER A 399 -7.29 -15.00 0.99
N LYS A 400 -7.91 -15.64 2.01
CA LYS A 400 -9.04 -16.58 1.83
C LYS A 400 -10.42 -15.91 1.90
N GLN A 401 -10.52 -14.71 2.45
CA GLN A 401 -11.80 -13.98 2.58
C GLN A 401 -12.20 -13.27 1.29
N ILE A 402 -11.23 -12.93 0.45
CA ILE A 402 -11.44 -12.23 -0.82
C ILE A 402 -11.97 -13.18 -1.91
N ASN A 403 -11.85 -14.48 -1.69
CA ASN A 403 -12.32 -15.54 -2.61
C ASN A 403 -13.71 -16.11 -2.25
N LYS A 404 -14.45 -15.45 -1.38
CA LYS A 404 -15.84 -15.78 -1.03
C LYS A 404 -16.79 -14.64 -1.37
#